data_3a6882e5c7dcd72af3f28768a9ab815a
#
_entry.id   3a6882e5c7dcd72af3f28768a9ab815a
#
_cell.length_a   1.000
_cell.length_b   1.000
_cell.length_c   1.000
_cell.angle_alpha   90.00
_cell.angle_beta   90.00
_cell.angle_gamma   90.00
#
_symmetry.space_group_name_H-M   'P 1'
#
loop_
_entity.id
_entity.type
_entity.pdbx_description
1 polymer ?
#
loop_
_entity_poly.entity_id
_entity_poly.type
_entity_poly.pdbx_seq_one_letter_code
_entity_poly.pdbx_strand_id
1 'polypeptide(L)'
;MDLMHNLALGFGVAFTLQNLLYAFGGALLGTLIGVLPGLGPVATIAMLLPSIYALDATPALIMLAGIYYGAQYGGSTTAILINVPGESSSVVTAIDGYKMARAGRAGPALAAAGVGSFFAGCVGTVIIAAFAPPLTELAFKFGPAEYFSLMVLGLIGAVVLASGSLIKAISMILLGLLLGQINTDVISGVPRYSFDIPELTDGIGFVTIAMGVFGFGEIIANLGMPAEHREVFTKDVKGLMPTRQDMIDSFPAILRGTALGSILGVLPGGGALLASFAAYTVEKKMPLKPGEIPFGQGNIRGVAGPESANNAGAQTSFIPMLTLGIPPNAVMALMVGAMTIKGIQPGPQVMTSNPELFWGLIASMWVGNLMLIILNLPLIGIWIKLLTVPYRFLFPAIVVFCGIGCYTLNNSSFDVFLGALFAVIGYIFYKLGCEPAPLLLGFILGPMMEENLRRALLLSRGDWTTFMTRPLSAGLLIAAALMIEIVMLPSIKAKREVAFQEEP
;
A
#
# COMPACT_ATOMS: atom_id res chain seq x y z
N MET A 1 -0.49 -22.08 20.61
CA MET A 1 -1.95 -21.86 20.80
C MET A 1 -2.65 -22.28 19.51
N ASP A 2 -3.84 -22.89 19.64
CA ASP A 2 -4.63 -23.31 18.49
C ASP A 2 -5.12 -22.10 17.69
N LEU A 3 -5.13 -22.18 16.36
CA LEU A 3 -5.59 -21.12 15.46
C LEU A 3 -7.00 -20.63 15.81
N MET A 4 -7.88 -21.54 16.19
CA MET A 4 -9.26 -21.21 16.59
C MET A 4 -9.31 -20.36 17.87
N HIS A 5 -8.46 -20.65 18.84
CA HIS A 5 -8.35 -19.84 20.07
C HIS A 5 -7.86 -18.44 19.74
N ASN A 6 -6.85 -18.32 18.89
CA ASN A 6 -6.29 -17.05 18.44
C ASN A 6 -7.31 -16.20 17.65
N LEU A 7 -8.09 -16.84 16.76
CA LEU A 7 -9.17 -16.15 16.04
C LEU A 7 -10.28 -15.71 17.00
N ALA A 8 -10.64 -16.54 17.99
CA ALA A 8 -11.61 -16.13 19.01
C ALA A 8 -11.15 -14.90 19.80
N LEU A 9 -9.87 -14.87 20.20
CA LEU A 9 -9.25 -13.69 20.81
C LEU A 9 -9.34 -12.48 19.88
N GLY A 10 -8.96 -12.63 18.61
CA GLY A 10 -8.99 -11.57 17.60
C GLY A 10 -10.39 -10.99 17.40
N PHE A 11 -11.40 -11.85 17.25
CA PHE A 11 -12.79 -11.39 17.14
C PHE A 11 -13.30 -10.74 18.42
N GLY A 12 -12.90 -11.23 19.60
CA GLY A 12 -13.21 -10.59 20.88
C GLY A 12 -12.71 -9.15 20.93
N VAL A 13 -11.50 -8.91 20.44
CA VAL A 13 -10.91 -7.56 20.32
C VAL A 13 -11.59 -6.74 19.24
N ALA A 14 -11.77 -7.29 18.03
CA ALA A 14 -12.33 -6.57 16.90
C ALA A 14 -13.79 -6.12 17.12
N PHE A 15 -14.59 -6.90 17.86
CA PHE A 15 -15.99 -6.58 18.17
C PHE A 15 -16.19 -5.67 19.38
N THR A 16 -15.13 -5.18 20.02
CA THR A 16 -15.31 -4.10 21.01
C THR A 16 -15.89 -2.86 20.32
N LEU A 17 -16.76 -2.13 21.00
CA LEU A 17 -17.40 -0.93 20.43
C LEU A 17 -16.35 0.07 19.93
N GLN A 18 -15.26 0.25 20.67
CA GLN A 18 -14.16 1.12 20.31
C GLN A 18 -13.55 0.70 18.97
N ASN A 19 -13.16 -0.56 18.82
CA ASN A 19 -12.50 -1.06 17.61
C ASN A 19 -13.47 -1.10 16.41
N LEU A 20 -14.76 -1.36 16.63
CA LEU A 20 -15.78 -1.24 15.58
C LEU A 20 -15.93 0.19 15.07
N LEU A 21 -15.92 1.19 15.98
CA LEU A 21 -15.98 2.59 15.60
C LEU A 21 -14.73 3.04 14.82
N TYR A 22 -13.54 2.60 15.20
CA TYR A 22 -12.32 2.89 14.48
C TYR A 22 -12.21 2.14 13.15
N ALA A 23 -12.66 0.89 13.07
CA ALA A 23 -12.77 0.16 11.81
C ALA A 23 -13.73 0.86 10.84
N PHE A 24 -14.90 1.28 11.33
CA PHE A 24 -15.88 2.03 10.54
C PHE A 24 -15.34 3.39 10.12
N GLY A 25 -14.75 4.15 11.05
CA GLY A 25 -14.12 5.44 10.76
C GLY A 25 -13.01 5.33 9.72
N GLY A 26 -12.14 4.31 9.85
CA GLY A 26 -11.10 4.01 8.88
C GLY A 26 -11.65 3.65 7.50
N ALA A 27 -12.63 2.73 7.43
CA ALA A 27 -13.29 2.33 6.19
C ALA A 27 -13.99 3.51 5.50
N LEU A 28 -14.68 4.35 6.27
CA LEU A 28 -15.38 5.53 5.76
C LEU A 28 -14.39 6.58 5.24
N LEU A 29 -13.37 6.93 6.01
CA LEU A 29 -12.31 7.87 5.60
C LEU A 29 -11.54 7.36 4.40
N GLY A 30 -11.17 6.08 4.39
CA GLY A 30 -10.51 5.44 3.26
C GLY A 30 -11.35 5.52 1.99
N THR A 31 -12.63 5.14 2.06
CA THR A 31 -13.56 5.24 0.92
C THR A 31 -13.69 6.69 0.44
N LEU A 32 -13.90 7.63 1.38
CA LEU A 32 -14.04 9.06 1.07
C LEU A 32 -12.82 9.57 0.30
N ILE A 33 -11.63 9.26 0.77
CA ILE A 33 -10.38 9.72 0.15
C ILE A 33 -10.12 8.99 -1.18
N GLY A 34 -10.37 7.67 -1.23
CA GLY A 34 -10.25 6.91 -2.47
C GLY A 34 -11.18 7.42 -3.58
N VAL A 35 -12.36 7.92 -3.21
CA VAL A 35 -13.29 8.57 -4.15
C VAL A 35 -12.80 9.96 -4.57
N LEU A 36 -11.93 10.62 -3.80
CA LEU A 36 -11.38 11.92 -4.17
C LEU A 36 -10.15 11.75 -5.07
N PRO A 37 -10.21 12.12 -6.36
CA PRO A 37 -9.09 11.93 -7.28
C PRO A 37 -7.84 12.65 -6.80
N GLY A 38 -6.71 11.94 -6.81
CA GLY A 38 -5.41 12.49 -6.46
C GLY A 38 -5.11 12.53 -4.96
N LEU A 39 -5.83 11.78 -4.15
CA LEU A 39 -5.52 11.54 -2.74
C LEU A 39 -5.43 10.02 -2.52
N GLY A 40 -4.23 9.48 -2.64
CA GLY A 40 -4.02 8.05 -2.42
C GLY A 40 -4.00 7.65 -0.93
N PRO A 41 -4.04 6.34 -0.63
CA PRO A 41 -4.00 5.83 0.75
C PRO A 41 -2.72 6.23 1.49
N VAL A 42 -1.59 6.36 0.79
CA VAL A 42 -0.30 6.76 1.38
C VAL A 42 -0.39 8.17 1.95
N ALA A 43 -0.85 9.14 1.14
CA ALA A 43 -1.02 10.52 1.57
C ALA A 43 -1.99 10.61 2.76
N THR A 44 -3.10 9.88 2.69
CA THR A 44 -4.12 9.87 3.75
C THR A 44 -3.60 9.33 5.06
N ILE A 45 -2.95 8.18 5.03
CA ILE A 45 -2.38 7.58 6.24
C ILE A 45 -1.30 8.50 6.81
N ALA A 46 -0.42 9.05 5.96
CA ALA A 46 0.58 10.01 6.40
C ALA A 46 -0.04 11.21 7.13
N MET A 47 -1.09 11.81 6.57
CA MET A 47 -1.81 12.94 7.19
C MET A 47 -2.47 12.58 8.53
N LEU A 48 -2.90 11.34 8.71
CA LEU A 48 -3.60 10.89 9.92
C LEU A 48 -2.66 10.29 10.97
N LEU A 49 -1.40 10.01 10.63
CA LEU A 49 -0.41 9.49 11.59
C LEU A 49 -0.33 10.31 12.89
N PRO A 50 -0.33 11.65 12.87
CA PRO A 50 -0.34 12.42 14.10
C PRO A 50 -1.59 12.20 14.97
N SER A 51 -2.74 12.02 14.32
CA SER A 51 -4.01 11.82 15.02
C SER A 51 -4.07 10.48 15.78
N ILE A 52 -3.35 9.46 15.32
CA ILE A 52 -3.28 8.18 16.02
C ILE A 52 -2.42 8.21 17.28
N TYR A 53 -1.63 9.26 17.48
CA TYR A 53 -0.75 9.36 18.65
C TYR A 53 -1.52 9.29 19.98
N ALA A 54 -2.72 9.86 20.01
CA ALA A 54 -3.60 9.83 21.18
C ALA A 54 -4.39 8.51 21.35
N LEU A 55 -4.35 7.61 20.37
CA LEU A 55 -5.09 6.35 20.40
C LEU A 55 -4.23 5.22 20.97
N ASP A 56 -4.87 4.18 21.50
CA ASP A 56 -4.17 2.92 21.77
C ASP A 56 -3.72 2.26 20.46
N ALA A 57 -2.71 1.39 20.55
CA ALA A 57 -2.07 0.81 19.37
C ALA A 57 -3.04 -0.02 18.51
N THR A 58 -3.88 -0.85 19.12
CA THR A 58 -4.82 -1.72 18.39
C THR A 58 -5.86 -0.93 17.61
N PRO A 59 -6.65 -0.01 18.20
CA PRO A 59 -7.60 0.80 17.45
C PRO A 59 -6.94 1.70 16.40
N ALA A 60 -5.73 2.20 16.67
CA ALA A 60 -4.97 2.98 15.71
C ALA A 60 -4.65 2.19 14.43
N LEU A 61 -4.10 0.98 14.58
CA LEU A 61 -3.77 0.13 13.44
C LEU A 61 -5.02 -0.40 12.71
N ILE A 62 -6.09 -0.71 13.42
CA ILE A 62 -7.39 -1.08 12.84
C ILE A 62 -7.91 0.06 11.96
N MET A 63 -7.85 1.30 12.44
CA MET A 63 -8.29 2.47 11.68
C MET A 63 -7.43 2.68 10.42
N LEU A 64 -6.11 2.63 10.54
CA LEU A 64 -5.21 2.79 9.41
C LEU A 64 -5.36 1.69 8.36
N ALA A 65 -5.54 0.44 8.79
CA ALA A 65 -5.85 -0.67 7.90
C ALA A 65 -7.18 -0.43 7.16
N GLY A 66 -8.22 0.02 7.89
CA GLY A 66 -9.50 0.43 7.31
C GLY A 66 -9.37 1.51 6.25
N ILE A 67 -8.49 2.50 6.46
CA ILE A 67 -8.18 3.53 5.47
C ILE A 67 -7.55 2.91 4.22
N TYR A 68 -6.61 2.00 4.39
CA TYR A 68 -5.91 1.38 3.26
C TYR A 68 -6.87 0.63 2.32
N TYR A 69 -7.59 -0.35 2.83
CA TYR A 69 -8.50 -1.08 1.96
C TYR A 69 -9.76 -0.28 1.61
N GLY A 70 -10.17 0.71 2.41
CA GLY A 70 -11.21 1.67 2.05
C GLY A 70 -10.85 2.51 0.83
N ALA A 71 -9.60 2.95 0.73
CA ALA A 71 -9.10 3.69 -0.43
C ALA A 71 -9.09 2.84 -1.71
N GLN A 72 -8.82 1.52 -1.61
CA GLN A 72 -8.91 0.61 -2.74
C GLN A 72 -10.33 0.59 -3.32
N TYR A 73 -11.36 0.43 -2.49
CA TYR A 73 -12.76 0.46 -2.92
C TYR A 73 -13.19 1.81 -3.50
N GLY A 74 -12.81 2.91 -2.83
CA GLY A 74 -13.12 4.26 -3.29
C GLY A 74 -12.46 4.59 -4.62
N GLY A 75 -11.19 4.19 -4.80
CA GLY A 75 -10.41 4.39 -6.01
C GLY A 75 -11.01 3.71 -7.23
N SER A 76 -11.57 2.53 -7.06
CA SER A 76 -12.28 1.81 -8.12
C SER A 76 -13.55 2.55 -8.57
N THR A 77 -14.24 3.19 -7.63
CA THR A 77 -15.44 3.98 -7.94
C THR A 77 -15.13 5.13 -8.90
N THR A 78 -14.06 5.88 -8.64
CA THR A 78 -13.63 6.98 -9.51
C THR A 78 -13.08 6.49 -10.84
N ALA A 79 -12.29 5.42 -10.84
CA ALA A 79 -11.79 4.80 -12.06
C ALA A 79 -12.93 4.41 -13.01
N ILE A 80 -14.00 3.81 -12.49
CA ILE A 80 -15.16 3.37 -13.26
C ILE A 80 -16.03 4.55 -13.71
N LEU A 81 -16.30 5.54 -12.86
CA LEU A 81 -17.29 6.58 -13.12
C LEU A 81 -16.75 7.76 -13.92
N ILE A 82 -15.50 8.15 -13.72
CA ILE A 82 -14.91 9.36 -14.30
C ILE A 82 -13.59 9.16 -15.04
N ASN A 83 -13.13 7.90 -15.18
CA ASN A 83 -11.84 7.55 -15.81
C ASN A 83 -10.63 8.20 -15.13
N VAL A 84 -10.74 8.51 -13.85
CA VAL A 84 -9.64 9.04 -13.04
C VAL A 84 -9.45 8.07 -11.89
N PRO A 85 -8.35 7.30 -11.86
CA PRO A 85 -8.11 6.37 -10.78
C PRO A 85 -7.92 7.13 -9.47
N GLY A 86 -8.61 6.70 -8.40
CA GLY A 86 -8.45 7.28 -7.06
C GLY A 86 -7.15 6.84 -6.40
N GLU A 87 -6.60 5.72 -6.88
CA GLU A 87 -5.30 5.20 -6.48
C GLU A 87 -4.65 4.42 -7.63
N SER A 88 -3.33 4.22 -7.56
CA SER A 88 -2.55 3.66 -8.68
C SER A 88 -2.98 2.25 -9.12
N SER A 89 -3.47 1.41 -8.21
CA SER A 89 -3.86 0.04 -8.56
C SER A 89 -5.20 -0.02 -9.31
N SER A 90 -6.02 1.02 -9.24
CA SER A 90 -7.30 1.11 -9.95
C SER A 90 -7.19 1.66 -11.39
N VAL A 91 -5.99 2.06 -11.83
CA VAL A 91 -5.74 2.50 -13.23
C VAL A 91 -6.23 1.47 -14.25
N VAL A 92 -5.91 0.21 -14.01
CA VAL A 92 -6.28 -0.90 -14.91
C VAL A 92 -7.79 -1.11 -14.97
N THR A 93 -8.47 -0.91 -13.86
CA THR A 93 -9.93 -1.01 -13.77
C THR A 93 -10.63 0.04 -14.63
N ALA A 94 -10.03 1.23 -14.81
CA ALA A 94 -10.56 2.28 -15.65
C ALA A 94 -10.68 1.85 -17.13
N ILE A 95 -9.77 0.99 -17.62
CA ILE A 95 -9.71 0.58 -19.03
C ILE A 95 -11.05 0.02 -19.51
N ASP A 96 -11.60 -0.94 -18.78
CA ASP A 96 -12.89 -1.56 -19.11
C ASP A 96 -14.04 -0.97 -18.30
N GLY A 97 -13.82 -0.64 -17.04
CA GLY A 97 -14.85 -0.14 -16.13
C GLY A 97 -15.48 1.17 -16.59
N TYR A 98 -14.67 2.11 -17.04
CA TYR A 98 -15.18 3.37 -17.60
C TYR A 98 -15.94 3.16 -18.92
N LYS A 99 -15.49 2.25 -19.79
CA LYS A 99 -16.22 1.90 -21.01
C LYS A 99 -17.58 1.27 -20.68
N MET A 100 -17.66 0.43 -19.67
CA MET A 100 -18.94 -0.10 -19.16
C MET A 100 -19.84 1.03 -18.65
N ALA A 101 -19.31 1.97 -17.86
CA ALA A 101 -20.08 3.11 -17.36
C ALA A 101 -20.63 3.97 -18.50
N ARG A 102 -19.81 4.26 -19.53
CA ARG A 102 -20.22 4.98 -20.74
C ARG A 102 -21.31 4.25 -21.54
N ALA A 103 -21.30 2.93 -21.50
CA ALA A 103 -22.33 2.09 -22.13
C ALA A 103 -23.60 1.92 -21.25
N GLY A 104 -23.74 2.69 -20.15
CA GLY A 104 -24.89 2.60 -19.24
C GLY A 104 -24.84 1.42 -18.27
N ARG A 105 -23.70 0.74 -18.17
CA ARG A 105 -23.47 -0.44 -17.31
C ARG A 105 -22.59 -0.13 -16.10
N ALA A 106 -22.65 1.11 -15.57
CA ALA A 106 -21.90 1.52 -14.38
C ALA A 106 -22.23 0.67 -13.15
N GLY A 107 -23.53 0.36 -12.93
CA GLY A 107 -23.96 -0.48 -11.82
C GLY A 107 -23.32 -1.87 -11.80
N PRO A 108 -23.42 -2.66 -12.89
CA PRO A 108 -22.74 -3.95 -13.01
C PRO A 108 -21.22 -3.87 -12.83
N ALA A 109 -20.56 -2.82 -13.35
CA ALA A 109 -19.12 -2.63 -13.18
C ALA A 109 -18.75 -2.40 -11.69
N LEU A 110 -19.45 -1.50 -11.00
CA LEU A 110 -19.27 -1.22 -9.58
C LEU A 110 -19.57 -2.44 -8.70
N ALA A 111 -20.61 -3.20 -9.05
CA ALA A 111 -20.93 -4.42 -8.32
C ALA A 111 -19.88 -5.52 -8.51
N ALA A 112 -19.37 -5.69 -9.74
CA ALA A 112 -18.29 -6.65 -10.00
C ALA A 112 -17.00 -6.26 -9.26
N ALA A 113 -16.65 -4.97 -9.24
CA ALA A 113 -15.54 -4.44 -8.47
C ALA A 113 -15.75 -4.69 -6.97
N GLY A 114 -16.87 -4.25 -6.39
CA GLY A 114 -17.13 -4.36 -4.96
C GLY A 114 -17.22 -5.81 -4.46
N VAL A 115 -17.94 -6.68 -5.18
CA VAL A 115 -18.07 -8.11 -4.81
C VAL A 115 -16.72 -8.83 -4.97
N GLY A 116 -15.99 -8.55 -6.05
CA GLY A 116 -14.65 -9.09 -6.27
C GLY A 116 -13.68 -8.69 -5.17
N SER A 117 -13.67 -7.41 -4.81
CA SER A 117 -12.84 -6.86 -3.73
C SER A 117 -13.20 -7.47 -2.37
N PHE A 118 -14.50 -7.60 -2.06
CA PHE A 118 -14.95 -8.24 -0.82
C PHE A 118 -14.52 -9.69 -0.72
N PHE A 119 -14.74 -10.48 -1.78
CA PHE A 119 -14.31 -11.87 -1.82
C PHE A 119 -12.79 -11.98 -1.63
N ALA A 120 -12.03 -11.20 -2.38
CA ALA A 120 -10.57 -11.20 -2.36
C ALA A 120 -10.01 -10.73 -1.00
N GLY A 121 -10.61 -9.71 -0.40
CA GLY A 121 -10.26 -9.23 0.93
C GLY A 121 -10.50 -10.30 2.02
N CYS A 122 -11.65 -10.97 1.97
CA CYS A 122 -11.96 -12.05 2.90
C CYS A 122 -11.00 -13.25 2.75
N VAL A 123 -10.73 -13.67 1.52
CA VAL A 123 -9.78 -14.78 1.25
C VAL A 123 -8.35 -14.38 1.63
N GLY A 124 -7.92 -13.16 1.30
CA GLY A 124 -6.63 -12.61 1.71
C GLY A 124 -6.45 -12.64 3.22
N THR A 125 -7.50 -12.28 3.98
CA THR A 125 -7.47 -12.34 5.45
C THR A 125 -7.38 -13.78 5.97
N VAL A 126 -8.06 -14.76 5.33
CA VAL A 126 -7.88 -16.19 5.65
C VAL A 126 -6.43 -16.61 5.42
N ILE A 127 -5.84 -16.19 4.30
CA ILE A 127 -4.44 -16.49 3.97
C ILE A 127 -3.50 -15.88 5.05
N ILE A 128 -3.73 -14.63 5.48
CA ILE A 128 -2.94 -14.04 6.57
C ILE A 128 -3.06 -14.89 7.84
N ALA A 129 -4.27 -15.20 8.28
CA ALA A 129 -4.51 -15.97 9.49
C ALA A 129 -3.87 -17.36 9.46
N ALA A 130 -3.88 -18.02 8.29
CA ALA A 130 -3.32 -19.37 8.13
C ALA A 130 -1.79 -19.38 8.01
N PHE A 131 -1.22 -18.40 7.29
CA PHE A 131 0.22 -18.40 6.98
C PHE A 131 1.07 -17.54 7.92
N ALA A 132 0.49 -16.59 8.65
CA ALA A 132 1.26 -15.77 9.58
C ALA A 132 1.93 -16.58 10.71
N PRO A 133 1.28 -17.55 11.38
CA PRO A 133 1.94 -18.34 12.41
C PRO A 133 3.16 -19.13 11.90
N PRO A 134 3.09 -19.97 10.85
CA PRO A 134 4.26 -20.69 10.37
C PRO A 134 5.37 -19.79 9.82
N LEU A 135 5.02 -18.64 9.24
CA LEU A 135 6.02 -17.64 8.82
C LEU A 135 6.68 -16.96 10.01
N THR A 136 5.94 -16.70 11.08
CA THR A 136 6.50 -16.17 12.33
C THR A 136 7.47 -17.18 12.95
N GLU A 137 7.15 -18.46 12.98
CA GLU A 137 8.06 -19.50 13.45
C GLU A 137 9.34 -19.57 12.60
N LEU A 138 9.22 -19.43 11.29
CA LEU A 138 10.37 -19.34 10.39
C LEU A 138 11.19 -18.07 10.69
N ALA A 139 10.53 -16.93 10.92
CA ALA A 139 11.17 -15.65 11.19
C ALA A 139 12.00 -15.66 12.49
N PHE A 140 11.60 -16.45 13.50
CA PHE A 140 12.41 -16.65 14.72
C PHE A 140 13.75 -17.37 14.47
N LYS A 141 13.92 -18.03 13.31
CA LYS A 141 15.20 -18.61 12.90
C LYS A 141 16.15 -17.59 12.25
N PHE A 142 15.65 -16.38 11.98
CA PHE A 142 16.43 -15.33 11.38
C PHE A 142 17.32 -14.66 12.42
N GLY A 143 18.62 -14.60 12.14
CA GLY A 143 19.56 -13.75 12.84
C GLY A 143 19.87 -12.48 12.06
N PRO A 144 20.81 -11.65 12.51
CA PRO A 144 21.17 -10.40 11.84
C PRO A 144 21.58 -10.56 10.38
N ALA A 145 22.27 -11.64 10.01
CA ALA A 145 22.67 -11.90 8.63
C ALA A 145 21.45 -12.16 7.72
N GLU A 146 20.48 -12.93 8.20
CA GLU A 146 19.24 -13.21 7.47
C GLU A 146 18.39 -11.96 7.32
N TYR A 147 18.26 -11.13 8.37
CA TYR A 147 17.53 -9.86 8.30
C TYR A 147 18.19 -8.88 7.31
N PHE A 148 19.53 -8.76 7.33
CA PHE A 148 20.25 -7.96 6.33
C PHE A 148 19.92 -8.43 4.92
N SER A 149 20.06 -9.73 4.65
CA SER A 149 19.82 -10.31 3.33
C SER A 149 18.36 -10.15 2.88
N LEU A 150 17.42 -10.25 3.81
CA LEU A 150 16.00 -10.04 3.55
C LEU A 150 15.69 -8.56 3.20
N MET A 151 16.34 -7.61 3.87
CA MET A 151 16.19 -6.19 3.54
C MET A 151 16.80 -5.85 2.19
N VAL A 152 17.94 -6.45 1.83
CA VAL A 152 18.52 -6.34 0.48
C VAL A 152 17.56 -6.89 -0.56
N LEU A 153 16.97 -8.07 -0.33
CA LEU A 153 15.95 -8.63 -1.21
C LEU A 153 14.74 -7.71 -1.33
N GLY A 154 14.29 -7.13 -0.20
CA GLY A 154 13.16 -6.18 -0.15
C GLY A 154 13.42 -4.93 -0.98
N LEU A 155 14.60 -4.31 -0.84
CA LEU A 155 14.99 -3.12 -1.61
C LEU A 155 15.14 -3.44 -3.11
N ILE A 156 15.75 -4.57 -3.45
CA ILE A 156 15.87 -5.02 -4.85
C ILE A 156 14.48 -5.31 -5.42
N GLY A 157 13.61 -5.97 -4.66
CA GLY A 157 12.22 -6.19 -5.04
C GLY A 157 11.49 -4.88 -5.33
N ALA A 158 11.66 -3.88 -4.47
CA ALA A 158 11.07 -2.56 -4.67
C ALA A 158 11.58 -1.87 -5.94
N VAL A 159 12.87 -2.00 -6.28
CA VAL A 159 13.44 -1.49 -7.55
C VAL A 159 12.85 -2.23 -8.75
N VAL A 160 12.83 -3.55 -8.67
CA VAL A 160 12.40 -4.43 -9.77
C VAL A 160 10.92 -4.22 -10.12
N LEU A 161 10.10 -4.00 -9.11
CA LEU A 161 8.64 -3.88 -9.24
C LEU A 161 8.15 -2.43 -9.30
N ALA A 162 9.04 -1.44 -9.09
CA ALA A 162 8.69 -0.03 -9.26
C ALA A 162 8.24 0.28 -10.69
N SER A 163 7.25 1.14 -10.83
CA SER A 163 6.81 1.65 -12.12
C SER A 163 7.86 2.57 -12.76
N GLY A 164 7.93 2.60 -14.08
CA GLY A 164 8.83 3.48 -14.84
C GLY A 164 10.29 3.04 -14.89
N SER A 165 11.21 4.00 -14.83
CA SER A 165 12.64 3.78 -15.06
C SER A 165 13.34 3.12 -13.86
N LEU A 166 14.04 2.02 -14.10
CA LEU A 166 14.87 1.31 -13.11
C LEU A 166 15.91 2.23 -12.45
N ILE A 167 16.54 3.10 -13.26
CA ILE A 167 17.56 4.03 -12.76
C ILE A 167 16.92 5.03 -11.77
N LYS A 168 15.72 5.54 -12.07
CA LYS A 168 15.00 6.44 -11.16
C LYS A 168 14.65 5.73 -9.86
N ALA A 169 14.16 4.49 -9.91
CA ALA A 169 13.85 3.70 -8.72
C ALA A 169 15.08 3.46 -7.84
N ILE A 170 16.21 3.09 -8.45
CA ILE A 170 17.50 2.94 -7.74
C ILE A 170 17.91 4.27 -7.09
N SER A 171 17.82 5.37 -7.84
CA SER A 171 18.19 6.70 -7.32
C SER A 171 17.32 7.11 -6.14
N MET A 172 16.03 6.81 -6.18
CA MET A 172 15.09 7.09 -5.09
C MET A 172 15.40 6.26 -3.85
N ILE A 173 15.72 4.96 -4.00
CA ILE A 173 16.15 4.12 -2.87
C ILE A 173 17.45 4.63 -2.27
N LEU A 174 18.46 4.94 -3.11
CA LEU A 174 19.74 5.46 -2.61
C LEU A 174 19.54 6.78 -1.85
N LEU A 175 18.70 7.66 -2.36
CA LEU A 175 18.36 8.90 -1.67
C LEU A 175 17.66 8.60 -0.33
N GLY A 176 16.72 7.66 -0.30
CA GLY A 176 16.08 7.20 0.93
C GLY A 176 17.08 6.64 1.95
N LEU A 177 17.99 5.77 1.49
CA LEU A 177 19.07 5.23 2.33
C LEU A 177 19.94 6.34 2.93
N LEU A 178 20.31 7.35 2.13
CA LEU A 178 21.10 8.50 2.60
C LEU A 178 20.34 9.36 3.63
N LEU A 179 19.08 9.65 3.37
CA LEU A 179 18.24 10.40 4.31
C LEU A 179 18.04 9.64 5.64
N GLY A 180 17.94 8.31 5.59
CA GLY A 180 17.84 7.46 6.79
C GLY A 180 19.13 7.43 7.63
N GLN A 181 20.26 7.88 7.07
CA GLN A 181 21.52 7.99 7.81
C GLN A 181 21.66 9.30 8.60
N ILE A 182 20.75 10.26 8.39
CA ILE A 182 20.72 11.50 9.17
C ILE A 182 20.14 11.18 10.53
N ASN A 183 20.99 10.89 11.50
CA ASN A 183 20.62 10.59 12.89
C ASN A 183 21.86 10.44 13.76
N THR A 184 21.66 10.20 15.04
CA THR A 184 22.74 9.74 15.95
C THR A 184 22.97 8.24 15.74
N ASP A 185 24.21 7.86 15.48
CA ASP A 185 24.59 6.44 15.35
C ASP A 185 24.34 5.67 16.67
N VAL A 186 23.50 4.65 16.59
CA VAL A 186 23.07 3.87 17.75
C VAL A 186 24.25 3.13 18.46
N ILE A 187 25.33 2.84 17.73
CA ILE A 187 26.49 2.10 18.24
C ILE A 187 27.53 3.03 18.85
N SER A 188 27.86 4.11 18.14
CA SER A 188 28.93 5.05 18.57
C SER A 188 28.40 6.26 19.35
N GLY A 189 27.09 6.56 19.30
CA GLY A 189 26.50 7.75 19.89
C GLY A 189 26.89 9.06 19.19
N VAL A 190 27.52 9.00 18.01
CA VAL A 190 27.96 10.17 17.25
C VAL A 190 26.88 10.64 16.29
N PRO A 191 26.49 11.92 16.30
CA PRO A 191 25.57 12.48 15.31
C PRO A 191 26.17 12.39 13.90
N ARG A 192 25.34 11.96 12.92
CA ARG A 192 25.71 11.83 11.51
C ARG A 192 24.89 12.79 10.68
N TYR A 193 25.56 13.56 9.79
CA TYR A 193 24.93 14.49 8.86
C TYR A 193 23.93 15.47 9.51
N SER A 194 24.18 15.84 10.78
CA SER A 194 23.35 16.81 11.51
C SER A 194 23.65 18.26 11.11
N PHE A 195 24.80 18.53 10.48
CA PHE A 195 25.23 19.87 10.05
C PHE A 195 25.16 20.92 11.16
N ASP A 196 25.41 20.53 12.40
CA ASP A 196 25.28 21.34 13.62
C ASP A 196 23.85 21.88 13.87
N ILE A 197 22.83 21.26 13.26
CA ILE A 197 21.42 21.54 13.50
C ILE A 197 20.93 20.55 14.58
N PRO A 198 20.58 21.06 15.80
CA PRO A 198 20.20 20.18 16.91
C PRO A 198 19.01 19.27 16.58
N GLU A 199 18.03 19.75 15.81
CA GLU A 199 16.82 19.03 15.44
C GLU A 199 17.11 17.82 14.52
N LEU A 200 18.26 17.82 13.84
CA LEU A 200 18.70 16.70 12.98
C LEU A 200 19.50 15.64 13.73
N THR A 201 19.86 15.86 14.99
CA THR A 201 20.60 14.84 15.78
C THR A 201 19.75 13.60 16.05
N ASP A 202 18.45 13.76 16.21
CA ASP A 202 17.49 12.66 16.38
C ASP A 202 16.98 12.10 15.04
N GLY A 203 17.49 12.64 13.93
CA GLY A 203 17.12 12.26 12.57
C GLY A 203 15.92 13.02 12.01
N ILE A 204 15.61 12.73 10.76
CA ILE A 204 14.42 13.27 10.10
C ILE A 204 13.23 12.40 10.48
N GLY A 205 12.14 13.04 10.91
CA GLY A 205 10.89 12.34 11.19
C GLY A 205 10.35 11.64 9.94
N PHE A 206 10.14 10.33 10.01
CA PHE A 206 9.55 9.55 8.93
C PHE A 206 8.22 10.14 8.42
N VAL A 207 7.36 10.57 9.35
CA VAL A 207 6.06 11.16 9.03
C VAL A 207 6.22 12.48 8.28
N THR A 208 7.21 13.28 8.64
CA THR A 208 7.51 14.56 7.98
C THR A 208 7.88 14.38 6.52
N ILE A 209 8.72 13.37 6.20
CA ILE A 209 9.04 13.01 4.80
C ILE A 209 7.79 12.53 4.07
N ALA A 210 7.05 11.60 4.69
CA ALA A 210 5.87 11.02 4.08
C ALA A 210 4.78 12.06 3.80
N MET A 211 4.48 12.95 4.76
CA MET A 211 3.53 14.02 4.58
C MET A 211 4.00 15.03 3.53
N GLY A 212 5.30 15.38 3.54
CA GLY A 212 5.87 16.29 2.57
C GLY A 212 5.75 15.73 1.15
N VAL A 213 6.31 14.56 0.93
CA VAL A 213 6.43 13.98 -0.43
C VAL A 213 5.09 13.50 -0.97
N PHE A 214 4.29 12.77 -0.18
CA PHE A 214 3.01 12.20 -0.64
C PHE A 214 1.82 13.13 -0.35
N GLY A 215 1.74 13.75 0.83
CA GLY A 215 0.64 14.64 1.16
C GLY A 215 0.71 15.94 0.37
N PHE A 216 1.65 16.80 0.68
CA PHE A 216 1.77 18.10 0.02
C PHE A 216 2.22 18.00 -1.44
N GLY A 217 3.17 17.09 -1.77
CA GLY A 217 3.70 16.94 -3.12
C GLY A 217 2.62 16.54 -4.12
N GLU A 218 1.78 15.58 -3.77
CA GLU A 218 0.65 15.12 -4.59
C GLU A 218 -0.43 16.20 -4.75
N ILE A 219 -0.71 16.95 -3.68
CA ILE A 219 -1.64 18.09 -3.71
C ILE A 219 -1.19 19.13 -4.72
N ILE A 220 0.08 19.53 -4.68
CA ILE A 220 0.64 20.53 -5.59
C ILE A 220 0.57 20.02 -7.03
N ALA A 221 0.86 18.73 -7.26
CA ALA A 221 0.75 18.11 -8.56
C ALA A 221 -0.69 18.16 -9.10
N ASN A 222 -1.67 17.83 -8.27
CA ASN A 222 -3.08 17.81 -8.64
C ASN A 222 -3.70 19.20 -8.88
N LEU A 223 -3.15 20.26 -8.28
CA LEU A 223 -3.58 21.63 -8.56
C LEU A 223 -3.28 22.06 -9.99
N GLY A 224 -2.26 21.51 -10.61
CA GLY A 224 -1.89 21.77 -11.99
C GLY A 224 -2.75 21.05 -13.05
N MET A 225 -3.64 20.13 -12.64
CA MET A 225 -4.49 19.39 -13.58
C MET A 225 -5.72 20.21 -13.99
N PRO A 226 -6.04 20.27 -15.31
CA PRO A 226 -7.24 20.94 -15.81
C PRO A 226 -8.53 20.35 -15.24
N ALA A 227 -9.50 21.20 -14.91
CA ALA A 227 -10.79 20.80 -14.34
C ALA A 227 -11.65 19.97 -15.33
N GLU A 228 -11.40 20.08 -16.63
CA GLU A 228 -12.14 19.42 -17.71
C GLU A 228 -12.07 17.89 -17.68
N HIS A 229 -11.05 17.33 -17.05
CA HIS A 229 -10.87 15.86 -16.92
C HIS A 229 -11.70 15.24 -15.79
N ARG A 230 -12.55 16.02 -15.10
CA ARG A 230 -13.31 15.60 -13.90
C ARG A 230 -14.83 15.64 -14.11
N GLU A 231 -15.30 15.64 -15.33
CA GLU A 231 -16.75 15.63 -15.56
C GLU A 231 -17.35 14.27 -15.19
N VAL A 232 -18.27 14.30 -14.22
CA VAL A 232 -19.06 13.13 -13.84
C VAL A 232 -20.12 12.90 -14.92
N PHE A 233 -19.84 11.97 -15.83
CA PHE A 233 -20.77 11.62 -16.92
C PHE A 233 -22.01 10.90 -16.37
N THR A 234 -21.86 10.03 -15.40
CA THR A 234 -22.94 9.22 -14.84
C THR A 234 -23.39 9.82 -13.49
N LYS A 235 -24.42 10.67 -13.53
CA LYS A 235 -25.00 11.29 -12.33
C LYS A 235 -25.90 10.36 -11.52
N ASP A 236 -26.50 9.37 -12.18
CA ASP A 236 -27.38 8.37 -11.56
C ASP A 236 -26.96 6.97 -11.99
N VAL A 237 -26.53 6.16 -11.05
CA VAL A 237 -26.25 4.74 -11.26
C VAL A 237 -27.52 3.94 -11.12
N LYS A 238 -28.07 3.50 -12.27
CA LYS A 238 -29.24 2.61 -12.30
C LYS A 238 -28.79 1.14 -12.37
N GLY A 239 -29.50 0.25 -11.68
CA GLY A 239 -29.29 -1.19 -11.80
C GLY A 239 -27.94 -1.66 -11.24
N LEU A 240 -27.72 -1.49 -9.93
CA LEU A 240 -26.50 -1.99 -9.25
C LEU A 240 -26.33 -3.50 -9.35
N MET A 241 -27.42 -4.25 -9.46
CA MET A 241 -27.34 -5.71 -9.52
C MET A 241 -26.80 -6.17 -10.88
N PRO A 242 -25.68 -6.93 -10.90
CA PRO A 242 -25.17 -7.57 -12.11
C PRO A 242 -26.16 -8.64 -12.59
N THR A 243 -26.18 -8.88 -13.90
CA THR A 243 -26.96 -9.99 -14.45
C THR A 243 -26.35 -11.33 -14.02
N ARG A 244 -27.12 -12.41 -14.13
CA ARG A 244 -26.61 -13.76 -13.87
C ARG A 244 -25.39 -14.07 -14.77
N GLN A 245 -25.41 -13.59 -16.01
CA GLN A 245 -24.30 -13.77 -16.94
C GLN A 245 -23.06 -12.99 -16.48
N ASP A 246 -23.22 -11.74 -16.04
CA ASP A 246 -22.13 -10.95 -15.48
C ASP A 246 -21.45 -11.66 -14.29
N MET A 247 -22.22 -12.29 -13.42
CA MET A 247 -21.68 -13.05 -12.29
C MET A 247 -20.91 -14.30 -12.75
N ILE A 248 -21.47 -15.05 -13.71
CA ILE A 248 -20.80 -16.25 -14.27
C ILE A 248 -19.49 -15.88 -14.97
N ASP A 249 -19.43 -14.73 -15.64
CA ASP A 249 -18.23 -14.29 -16.33
C ASP A 249 -17.20 -13.69 -15.37
N SER A 250 -17.64 -12.98 -14.33
CA SER A 250 -16.77 -12.36 -13.33
C SER A 250 -16.14 -13.36 -12.36
N PHE A 251 -16.87 -14.40 -11.94
CA PHE A 251 -16.44 -15.28 -10.86
C PHE A 251 -15.08 -15.98 -11.12
N PRO A 252 -14.81 -16.57 -12.29
CA PRO A 252 -13.50 -17.15 -12.58
C PRO A 252 -12.37 -16.09 -12.59
N ALA A 253 -12.67 -14.87 -13.03
CA ALA A 253 -11.72 -13.75 -13.01
C ALA A 253 -11.42 -13.32 -11.57
N ILE A 254 -12.44 -13.27 -10.69
CA ILE A 254 -12.30 -13.01 -9.26
C ILE A 254 -11.37 -14.04 -8.62
N LEU A 255 -11.56 -15.32 -8.89
CA LEU A 255 -10.70 -16.38 -8.33
C LEU A 255 -9.24 -16.25 -8.77
N ARG A 256 -8.99 -16.06 -10.07
CA ARG A 256 -7.64 -15.88 -10.61
C ARG A 256 -6.99 -14.60 -10.09
N GLY A 257 -7.76 -13.49 -10.07
CA GLY A 257 -7.31 -12.22 -9.51
C GLY A 257 -6.92 -12.34 -8.04
N THR A 258 -7.80 -12.98 -7.22
CA THR A 258 -7.52 -13.23 -5.80
C THR A 258 -6.25 -14.06 -5.60
N ALA A 259 -6.06 -15.13 -6.37
CA ALA A 259 -4.86 -15.97 -6.26
C ALA A 259 -3.59 -15.20 -6.64
N LEU A 260 -3.62 -14.47 -7.76
CA LEU A 260 -2.48 -13.64 -8.19
C LEU A 260 -2.18 -12.52 -7.19
N GLY A 261 -3.21 -11.83 -6.72
CA GLY A 261 -3.06 -10.77 -5.74
C GLY A 261 -2.48 -11.26 -4.43
N SER A 262 -2.96 -12.41 -3.95
CA SER A 262 -2.46 -13.02 -2.72
C SER A 262 -0.98 -13.38 -2.77
N ILE A 263 -0.48 -13.81 -3.93
CA ILE A 263 0.95 -14.12 -4.12
C ILE A 263 1.77 -12.84 -4.27
N LEU A 264 1.33 -11.92 -5.13
CA LEU A 264 2.08 -10.72 -5.47
C LEU A 264 2.07 -9.68 -4.34
N GLY A 265 1.04 -9.67 -3.49
CA GLY A 265 0.95 -8.79 -2.34
C GLY A 265 2.01 -9.03 -1.27
N VAL A 266 2.50 -10.28 -1.15
CA VAL A 266 3.57 -10.63 -0.21
C VAL A 266 4.94 -10.15 -0.72
N LEU A 267 5.07 -9.95 -2.04
CA LEU A 267 6.36 -9.59 -2.65
C LEU A 267 6.68 -8.09 -2.44
N PRO A 268 7.92 -7.77 -2.06
CA PRO A 268 8.35 -6.39 -1.90
C PRO A 268 8.23 -5.60 -3.21
N GLY A 269 7.69 -4.38 -3.13
CA GLY A 269 7.56 -3.45 -4.26
C GLY A 269 6.34 -3.66 -5.17
N GLY A 270 5.72 -4.84 -5.16
CA GLY A 270 4.63 -5.18 -6.09
C GLY A 270 3.25 -4.75 -5.61
N GLY A 271 2.91 -5.21 -4.44
CA GLY A 271 1.63 -4.92 -3.79
C GLY A 271 0.41 -5.00 -4.71
N ALA A 272 -0.57 -4.16 -4.41
CA ALA A 272 -1.84 -4.09 -5.11
C ALA A 272 -1.71 -3.65 -6.58
N LEU A 273 -0.78 -2.74 -6.89
CA LEU A 273 -0.57 -2.21 -8.24
C LEU A 273 -0.16 -3.30 -9.22
N LEU A 274 0.94 -4.00 -8.93
CA LEU A 274 1.42 -5.07 -9.80
C LEU A 274 0.41 -6.20 -9.93
N ALA A 275 -0.30 -6.51 -8.84
CA ALA A 275 -1.32 -7.54 -8.81
C ALA A 275 -2.47 -7.26 -9.78
N SER A 276 -2.96 -6.01 -9.82
CA SER A 276 -4.05 -5.61 -10.72
C SER A 276 -3.63 -5.67 -12.19
N PHE A 277 -2.43 -5.17 -12.54
CA PHE A 277 -1.88 -5.26 -13.91
C PHE A 277 -1.65 -6.71 -14.35
N ALA A 278 -1.10 -7.54 -13.47
CA ALA A 278 -0.88 -8.96 -13.75
C ALA A 278 -2.22 -9.68 -13.99
N ALA A 279 -3.23 -9.42 -13.17
CA ALA A 279 -4.55 -10.02 -13.33
C ALA A 279 -5.20 -9.60 -14.65
N TYR A 280 -5.16 -8.32 -15.01
CA TYR A 280 -5.67 -7.86 -16.30
C TYR A 280 -4.97 -8.54 -17.48
N THR A 281 -3.64 -8.63 -17.41
CA THR A 281 -2.84 -9.27 -18.46
C THR A 281 -3.19 -10.76 -18.60
N VAL A 282 -3.40 -11.46 -17.49
CA VAL A 282 -3.82 -12.87 -17.49
C VAL A 282 -5.21 -13.00 -18.08
N GLU A 283 -6.17 -12.17 -17.64
CA GLU A 283 -7.53 -12.21 -18.16
C GLU A 283 -7.58 -11.93 -19.67
N LYS A 284 -6.80 -10.96 -20.17
CA LYS A 284 -6.70 -10.64 -21.59
C LYS A 284 -6.16 -11.77 -22.44
N LYS A 285 -5.34 -12.68 -21.86
CA LYS A 285 -4.82 -13.89 -22.54
C LYS A 285 -5.80 -15.05 -22.53
N MET A 286 -6.81 -15.03 -21.66
CA MET A 286 -7.83 -16.07 -21.64
C MET A 286 -8.75 -15.92 -22.84
N PRO A 287 -9.21 -17.04 -23.43
CA PRO A 287 -10.10 -16.99 -24.59
C PRO A 287 -11.40 -16.25 -24.24
N LEU A 288 -11.86 -15.45 -25.17
CA LEU A 288 -13.19 -14.81 -25.09
C LEU A 288 -14.27 -15.86 -25.36
N LYS A 289 -15.35 -15.78 -24.60
CA LYS A 289 -16.55 -16.58 -24.85
C LYS A 289 -17.33 -16.02 -26.05
N PRO A 290 -18.13 -16.84 -26.75
CA PRO A 290 -19.00 -16.32 -27.82
C PRO A 290 -19.93 -15.22 -27.31
N GLY A 291 -19.87 -14.05 -27.95
CA GLY A 291 -20.68 -12.86 -27.58
C GLY A 291 -20.11 -12.03 -26.42
N GLU A 292 -18.97 -12.38 -25.87
CA GLU A 292 -18.28 -11.59 -24.83
C GLU A 292 -17.64 -10.34 -25.44
N ILE A 293 -17.77 -9.20 -24.74
CA ILE A 293 -17.18 -7.92 -25.16
C ILE A 293 -15.65 -8.01 -25.08
N PRO A 294 -14.88 -7.55 -26.08
CA PRO A 294 -13.42 -7.54 -26.03
C PRO A 294 -12.88 -6.68 -24.88
N PHE A 295 -11.69 -7.04 -24.37
CA PHE A 295 -10.97 -6.23 -23.39
C PHE A 295 -10.62 -4.84 -23.96
N GLY A 296 -10.72 -3.81 -23.13
CA GLY A 296 -10.57 -2.42 -23.53
C GLY A 296 -11.84 -1.80 -24.14
N GLN A 297 -12.94 -2.57 -24.25
CA GLN A 297 -14.23 -2.10 -24.77
C GLN A 297 -15.38 -2.24 -23.76
N GLY A 298 -15.08 -2.61 -22.52
CA GLY A 298 -16.07 -2.78 -21.45
C GLY A 298 -16.30 -4.24 -21.07
N ASN A 299 -15.25 -5.05 -21.04
CA ASN A 299 -15.30 -6.43 -20.57
C ASN A 299 -15.35 -6.48 -19.03
N ILE A 300 -16.35 -7.14 -18.46
CA ILE A 300 -16.52 -7.20 -17.01
C ILE A 300 -15.39 -7.96 -16.30
N ARG A 301 -14.72 -8.90 -16.97
CA ARG A 301 -13.55 -9.61 -16.43
C ARG A 301 -12.36 -8.66 -16.26
N GLY A 302 -12.27 -7.62 -17.15
CA GLY A 302 -11.28 -6.55 -17.05
C GLY A 302 -11.48 -5.61 -15.87
N VAL A 303 -12.62 -5.70 -15.18
CA VAL A 303 -12.91 -5.04 -13.90
C VAL A 303 -12.73 -6.02 -12.74
N ALA A 304 -13.42 -7.15 -12.79
CA ALA A 304 -13.49 -8.11 -11.67
C ALA A 304 -12.14 -8.72 -11.30
N GLY A 305 -11.32 -9.09 -12.30
CA GLY A 305 -9.99 -9.68 -12.07
C GLY A 305 -9.02 -8.73 -11.39
N PRO A 306 -8.76 -7.54 -11.98
CA PRO A 306 -7.88 -6.53 -11.37
C PRO A 306 -8.31 -6.07 -9.99
N GLU A 307 -9.60 -5.85 -9.78
CA GLU A 307 -10.12 -5.42 -8.46
C GLU A 307 -9.96 -6.48 -7.37
N SER A 308 -10.18 -7.73 -7.72
CA SER A 308 -9.91 -8.82 -6.79
C SER A 308 -8.41 -8.96 -6.50
N ALA A 309 -7.56 -8.78 -7.51
CA ALA A 309 -6.12 -8.87 -7.32
C ALA A 309 -5.57 -7.72 -6.46
N ASN A 310 -6.05 -6.51 -6.69
CA ASN A 310 -5.63 -5.34 -5.92
C ASN A 310 -5.98 -5.51 -4.43
N ASN A 311 -7.20 -5.92 -4.12
CA ASN A 311 -7.65 -6.08 -2.74
C ASN A 311 -6.98 -7.29 -2.04
N ALA A 312 -6.81 -8.41 -2.74
CA ALA A 312 -6.03 -9.54 -2.19
C ALA A 312 -4.59 -9.12 -1.91
N GLY A 313 -3.95 -8.37 -2.84
CA GLY A 313 -2.59 -7.87 -2.70
C GLY A 313 -2.44 -6.87 -1.55
N ALA A 314 -3.42 -5.98 -1.38
CA ALA A 314 -3.47 -5.05 -0.27
C ALA A 314 -3.56 -5.80 1.08
N GLN A 315 -4.41 -6.81 1.18
CA GLN A 315 -4.55 -7.62 2.40
C GLN A 315 -3.27 -8.42 2.69
N THR A 316 -2.78 -9.20 1.73
CA THR A 316 -1.64 -10.09 1.97
C THR A 316 -0.32 -9.35 2.18
N SER A 317 -0.22 -8.06 1.85
CA SER A 317 0.94 -7.22 2.18
C SER A 317 1.13 -7.03 3.70
N PHE A 318 0.13 -7.30 4.52
CA PHE A 318 0.28 -7.35 5.97
C PHE A 318 1.11 -8.55 6.45
N ILE A 319 1.23 -9.63 5.66
CA ILE A 319 1.99 -10.82 6.06
C ILE A 319 3.46 -10.47 6.34
N PRO A 320 4.26 -9.98 5.37
CA PRO A 320 5.67 -9.68 5.63
C PRO A 320 5.85 -8.57 6.68
N MET A 321 4.95 -7.60 6.74
CA MET A 321 5.00 -6.54 7.74
C MET A 321 4.83 -7.09 9.17
N LEU A 322 3.81 -7.92 9.40
CA LEU A 322 3.51 -8.43 10.74
C LEU A 322 4.45 -9.56 11.17
N THR A 323 4.91 -10.40 10.23
CA THR A 323 5.72 -11.59 10.57
C THR A 323 7.21 -11.35 10.49
N LEU A 324 7.68 -10.50 9.58
CA LEU A 324 9.10 -10.23 9.33
C LEU A 324 9.49 -8.78 9.70
N GLY A 325 8.52 -7.90 9.91
CA GLY A 325 8.77 -6.48 10.16
C GLY A 325 9.22 -5.70 8.93
N ILE A 326 9.02 -6.25 7.74
CA ILE A 326 9.46 -5.64 6.48
C ILE A 326 8.24 -5.16 5.69
N PRO A 327 8.14 -3.85 5.42
CA PRO A 327 7.06 -3.32 4.62
C PRO A 327 7.26 -3.65 3.14
N PRO A 328 6.31 -4.32 2.46
CA PRO A 328 6.42 -4.60 1.04
C PRO A 328 6.04 -3.41 0.14
N ASN A 329 5.40 -2.39 0.66
CA ASN A 329 4.99 -1.19 -0.08
C ASN A 329 4.95 0.05 0.82
N ALA A 330 4.72 1.23 0.23
CA ALA A 330 4.73 2.50 0.94
C ALA A 330 3.65 2.59 2.05
N VAL A 331 2.47 2.01 1.84
CA VAL A 331 1.41 1.98 2.88
C VAL A 331 1.86 1.16 4.09
N MET A 332 2.42 -0.03 3.84
CA MET A 332 2.96 -0.86 4.91
C MET A 332 4.15 -0.19 5.60
N ALA A 333 4.94 0.61 4.89
CA ALA A 333 5.99 1.42 5.47
C ALA A 333 5.44 2.45 6.48
N LEU A 334 4.33 3.10 6.15
CA LEU A 334 3.61 4.00 7.07
C LEU A 334 3.03 3.24 8.27
N MET A 335 2.53 2.02 8.05
CA MET A 335 2.04 1.16 9.14
C MET A 335 3.16 0.75 10.10
N VAL A 336 4.34 0.42 9.58
CA VAL A 336 5.56 0.19 10.38
C VAL A 336 5.90 1.43 11.20
N GLY A 337 5.85 2.62 10.58
CA GLY A 337 6.03 3.89 11.28
C GLY A 337 5.00 4.09 12.40
N ALA A 338 3.74 3.80 12.15
CA ALA A 338 2.67 3.86 13.16
C ALA A 338 2.93 2.89 14.33
N MET A 339 3.35 1.67 14.05
CA MET A 339 3.72 0.68 15.08
C MET A 339 4.90 1.20 15.93
N THR A 340 5.92 1.75 15.29
CA THR A 340 7.10 2.31 15.97
C THR A 340 6.74 3.49 16.86
N ILE A 341 5.88 4.41 16.40
CA ILE A 341 5.34 5.52 17.21
C ILE A 341 4.63 4.99 18.47
N LYS A 342 3.98 3.83 18.36
CA LYS A 342 3.30 3.16 19.48
C LYS A 342 4.23 2.29 20.35
N GLY A 343 5.54 2.32 20.10
CA GLY A 343 6.53 1.52 20.83
C GLY A 343 6.45 0.02 20.51
N ILE A 344 5.80 -0.35 19.40
CA ILE A 344 5.69 -1.73 18.95
C ILE A 344 6.72 -1.96 17.85
N GLN A 345 7.65 -2.86 18.10
CA GLN A 345 8.62 -3.27 17.09
C GLN A 345 7.96 -4.26 16.12
N PRO A 346 7.82 -3.90 14.82
CA PRO A 346 7.26 -4.82 13.82
C PRO A 346 8.11 -6.07 13.67
N GLY A 347 7.49 -7.20 13.38
CA GLY A 347 8.19 -8.46 13.18
C GLY A 347 7.63 -9.61 14.01
N PRO A 348 8.36 -10.74 14.11
CA PRO A 348 7.82 -12.00 14.64
C PRO A 348 7.40 -11.92 16.12
N GLN A 349 7.96 -10.97 16.87
CA GLN A 349 7.62 -10.80 18.29
C GLN A 349 6.22 -10.22 18.49
N VAL A 350 5.64 -9.52 17.51
CA VAL A 350 4.30 -8.91 17.65
C VAL A 350 3.25 -9.97 17.96
N MET A 351 3.32 -11.13 17.32
CA MET A 351 2.35 -12.20 17.54
C MET A 351 2.39 -12.74 18.98
N THR A 352 3.57 -12.76 19.63
CA THR A 352 3.76 -13.30 20.96
C THR A 352 3.63 -12.25 22.06
N SER A 353 4.18 -11.06 21.84
CA SER A 353 4.19 -9.97 22.84
C SER A 353 2.91 -9.13 22.83
N ASN A 354 2.22 -9.05 21.68
CA ASN A 354 1.00 -8.28 21.50
C ASN A 354 -0.08 -9.09 20.74
N PRO A 355 -0.50 -10.26 21.25
CA PRO A 355 -1.43 -11.16 20.55
C PRO A 355 -2.79 -10.52 20.28
N GLU A 356 -3.30 -9.68 21.17
CA GLU A 356 -4.55 -8.93 20.99
C GLU A 356 -4.47 -7.97 19.81
N LEU A 357 -3.36 -7.26 19.66
CA LEU A 357 -3.13 -6.39 18.51
C LEU A 357 -3.03 -7.19 17.22
N PHE A 358 -2.22 -8.24 17.22
CA PHE A 358 -1.97 -9.06 16.03
C PHE A 358 -3.26 -9.71 15.51
N TRP A 359 -3.96 -10.44 16.37
CA TRP A 359 -5.16 -11.16 15.98
C TRP A 359 -6.38 -10.25 15.88
N GLY A 360 -6.45 -9.18 16.69
CA GLY A 360 -7.47 -8.15 16.60
C GLY A 360 -7.42 -7.40 15.28
N LEU A 361 -6.22 -7.06 14.80
CA LEU A 361 -6.02 -6.45 13.50
C LEU A 361 -6.49 -7.38 12.37
N ILE A 362 -6.09 -8.66 12.39
CA ILE A 362 -6.50 -9.65 11.38
C ILE A 362 -8.03 -9.83 11.39
N ALA A 363 -8.65 -10.02 12.56
CA ALA A 363 -10.09 -10.17 12.67
C ALA A 363 -10.85 -8.91 12.20
N SER A 364 -10.32 -7.72 12.49
CA SER A 364 -10.91 -6.45 12.05
C SER A 364 -10.96 -6.29 10.53
N MET A 365 -10.09 -6.98 9.78
CA MET A 365 -10.09 -6.94 8.32
C MET A 365 -11.37 -7.54 7.72
N TRP A 366 -11.91 -8.64 8.29
CA TRP A 366 -13.21 -9.17 7.85
C TRP A 366 -14.35 -8.21 8.15
N VAL A 367 -14.31 -7.61 9.34
CA VAL A 367 -15.32 -6.61 9.77
C VAL A 367 -15.25 -5.38 8.86
N GLY A 368 -14.05 -4.88 8.60
CA GLY A 368 -13.81 -3.73 7.70
C GLY A 368 -14.25 -4.03 6.27
N ASN A 369 -13.93 -5.20 5.72
CA ASN A 369 -14.39 -5.60 4.39
C ASN A 369 -15.92 -5.65 4.29
N LEU A 370 -16.61 -6.17 5.33
CA LEU A 370 -18.07 -6.14 5.38
C LEU A 370 -18.61 -4.70 5.43
N MET A 371 -17.99 -3.83 6.22
CA MET A 371 -18.36 -2.41 6.26
C MET A 371 -18.18 -1.75 4.90
N LEU A 372 -17.09 -2.06 4.19
CA LEU A 372 -16.76 -1.46 2.89
C LEU A 372 -17.75 -1.84 1.79
N ILE A 373 -18.20 -3.10 1.73
CA ILE A 373 -19.19 -3.47 0.72
C ILE A 373 -20.52 -2.75 0.97
N ILE A 374 -20.88 -2.55 2.25
CA ILE A 374 -22.08 -1.78 2.63
C ILE A 374 -21.90 -0.30 2.31
N LEU A 375 -20.74 0.29 2.59
CA LEU A 375 -20.46 1.69 2.31
C LEU A 375 -20.41 1.98 0.80
N ASN A 376 -19.84 1.09 0.00
CA ASN A 376 -19.54 1.38 -1.42
C ASN A 376 -20.68 1.02 -2.36
N LEU A 377 -21.46 -0.04 -2.13
CA LEU A 377 -22.53 -0.41 -3.05
C LEU A 377 -23.86 0.28 -2.71
N PRO A 378 -24.48 0.10 -1.53
CA PRO A 378 -25.74 0.77 -1.22
C PRO A 378 -25.62 2.30 -1.18
N LEU A 379 -24.49 2.84 -0.74
CA LEU A 379 -24.30 4.28 -0.56
C LEU A 379 -23.62 4.97 -1.74
N ILE A 380 -23.52 4.30 -2.90
CA ILE A 380 -22.85 4.83 -4.10
C ILE A 380 -23.33 6.24 -4.49
N GLY A 381 -24.62 6.55 -4.25
CA GLY A 381 -25.18 7.86 -4.54
C GLY A 381 -24.55 9.00 -3.72
N ILE A 382 -24.03 8.72 -2.53
CA ILE A 382 -23.30 9.69 -1.71
C ILE A 382 -21.96 9.99 -2.35
N TRP A 383 -21.24 8.95 -2.77
CA TRP A 383 -19.93 9.08 -3.38
C TRP A 383 -19.98 9.81 -4.72
N ILE A 384 -21.00 9.55 -5.54
CA ILE A 384 -21.22 10.30 -6.79
C ILE A 384 -21.40 11.80 -6.52
N LYS A 385 -22.17 12.15 -5.48
CA LYS A 385 -22.30 13.58 -5.10
C LYS A 385 -20.98 14.17 -4.62
N LEU A 386 -20.16 13.41 -3.91
CA LEU A 386 -18.85 13.85 -3.45
C LEU A 386 -17.92 14.16 -4.63
N LEU A 387 -17.97 13.40 -5.72
CA LEU A 387 -17.20 13.65 -6.94
C LEU A 387 -17.51 15.01 -7.61
N THR A 388 -18.65 15.60 -7.27
CA THR A 388 -19.02 16.94 -7.80
C THR A 388 -18.42 18.10 -7.00
N VAL A 389 -17.76 17.82 -5.83
CA VAL A 389 -17.15 18.84 -4.98
C VAL A 389 -15.86 19.35 -5.65
N PRO A 390 -15.75 20.67 -5.92
CA PRO A 390 -14.55 21.21 -6.52
C PRO A 390 -13.32 21.05 -5.64
N TYR A 391 -12.23 20.55 -6.18
CA TYR A 391 -10.96 20.31 -5.47
C TYR A 391 -10.41 21.55 -4.75
N ARG A 392 -10.72 22.75 -5.27
CA ARG A 392 -10.33 24.03 -4.65
C ARG A 392 -10.79 24.21 -3.18
N PHE A 393 -11.84 23.50 -2.75
CA PHE A 393 -12.30 23.54 -1.37
C PHE A 393 -11.61 22.48 -0.49
N LEU A 394 -11.17 21.38 -1.06
CA LEU A 394 -10.49 20.30 -0.35
C LEU A 394 -9.02 20.62 -0.08
N PHE A 395 -8.35 21.22 -1.07
CA PHE A 395 -6.93 21.54 -1.01
C PHE A 395 -6.51 22.35 0.24
N PRO A 396 -7.14 23.50 0.59
CA PRO A 396 -6.71 24.28 1.75
C PRO A 396 -6.85 23.51 3.07
N ALA A 397 -7.93 22.73 3.21
CA ALA A 397 -8.15 21.90 4.39
C ALA A 397 -7.02 20.86 4.56
N ILE A 398 -6.66 20.17 3.48
CA ILE A 398 -5.61 19.13 3.51
C ILE A 398 -4.26 19.78 3.88
N VAL A 399 -3.90 20.92 3.28
CA VAL A 399 -2.64 21.63 3.59
C VAL A 399 -2.57 22.02 5.07
N VAL A 400 -3.67 22.53 5.63
CA VAL A 400 -3.74 22.88 7.06
C VAL A 400 -3.59 21.64 7.93
N PHE A 401 -4.28 20.53 7.60
CA PHE A 401 -4.15 19.28 8.36
C PHE A 401 -2.73 18.71 8.30
N CYS A 402 -2.08 18.75 7.14
CA CYS A 402 -0.68 18.33 7.00
C CYS A 402 0.26 19.21 7.85
N GLY A 403 0.07 20.52 7.84
CA GLY A 403 0.87 21.44 8.65
C GLY A 403 0.71 21.21 10.16
N ILE A 404 -0.54 21.06 10.61
CA ILE A 404 -0.84 20.70 12.00
C ILE A 404 -0.23 19.33 12.34
N GLY A 405 -0.35 18.37 11.43
CA GLY A 405 0.21 17.04 11.60
C GLY A 405 1.73 17.04 11.78
N CYS A 406 2.46 17.74 10.93
CA CYS A 406 3.92 17.89 11.09
C CYS A 406 4.29 18.52 12.44
N TYR A 407 3.55 19.54 12.87
CA TYR A 407 3.82 20.22 14.14
C TYR A 407 3.57 19.34 15.36
N THR A 408 2.43 18.64 15.39
CA THR A 408 1.96 17.91 16.60
C THR A 408 2.78 16.68 16.96
N LEU A 409 3.56 16.14 16.03
CA LEU A 409 4.39 14.96 16.29
C LEU A 409 5.47 15.23 17.35
N ASN A 410 6.24 16.30 17.15
CA ASN A 410 7.37 16.66 18.00
C ASN A 410 7.21 18.05 18.65
N ASN A 411 6.06 18.71 18.45
CA ASN A 411 5.81 20.10 18.81
C ASN A 411 6.89 21.04 18.25
N SER A 412 7.38 20.75 17.05
CA SER A 412 8.50 21.42 16.41
C SER A 412 8.07 22.17 15.15
N SER A 413 8.36 23.48 15.11
CA SER A 413 8.19 24.26 13.89
C SER A 413 9.20 23.87 12.81
N PHE A 414 10.34 23.31 13.19
CA PHE A 414 11.33 22.78 12.25
C PHE A 414 10.75 21.67 11.39
N ASP A 415 9.95 20.76 11.97
CA ASP A 415 9.28 19.69 11.22
C ASP A 415 8.28 20.22 10.19
N VAL A 416 7.63 21.35 10.46
CA VAL A 416 6.73 22.01 9.50
C VAL A 416 7.52 22.57 8.31
N PHE A 417 8.66 23.25 8.57
CA PHE A 417 9.54 23.75 7.50
C PHE A 417 10.15 22.59 6.70
N LEU A 418 10.54 21.52 7.38
CA LEU A 418 11.09 20.32 6.73
C LEU A 418 10.01 19.64 5.88
N GLY A 419 8.77 19.54 6.37
CA GLY A 419 7.63 19.06 5.60
C GLY A 419 7.36 19.90 4.35
N ALA A 420 7.46 21.24 4.45
CA ALA A 420 7.35 22.14 3.30
C ALA A 420 8.51 21.94 2.30
N LEU A 421 9.73 21.72 2.76
CA LEU A 421 10.87 21.38 1.90
C LEU A 421 10.61 20.08 1.15
N PHE A 422 10.18 19.03 1.86
CA PHE A 422 9.83 17.76 1.22
C PHE A 422 8.62 17.86 0.30
N ALA A 423 7.71 18.82 0.49
CA ALA A 423 6.63 19.10 -0.45
C ALA A 423 7.16 19.58 -1.81
N VAL A 424 8.13 20.51 -1.78
CA VAL A 424 8.81 20.98 -3.01
C VAL A 424 9.58 19.86 -3.68
N ILE A 425 10.31 19.07 -2.89
CA ILE A 425 11.05 17.91 -3.39
C ILE A 425 10.09 16.88 -4.00
N GLY A 426 8.97 16.58 -3.35
CA GLY A 426 7.94 15.67 -3.85
C GLY A 426 7.34 16.14 -5.17
N TYR A 427 7.08 17.44 -5.30
CA TYR A 427 6.63 18.03 -6.56
C TYR A 427 7.68 17.90 -7.69
N ILE A 428 8.95 18.10 -7.36
CA ILE A 428 10.06 17.90 -8.31
C ILE A 428 10.11 16.43 -8.75
N PHE A 429 9.97 15.48 -7.82
CA PHE A 429 9.92 14.06 -8.15
C PHE A 429 8.76 13.73 -9.09
N TYR A 430 7.58 14.28 -8.82
CA TYR A 430 6.44 14.14 -9.70
C TYR A 430 6.74 14.65 -11.11
N LYS A 431 7.31 15.86 -11.25
CA LYS A 431 7.69 16.44 -12.55
C LYS A 431 8.76 15.64 -13.29
N LEU A 432 9.65 15.00 -12.56
CA LEU A 432 10.69 14.13 -13.13
C LEU A 432 10.19 12.71 -13.42
N GLY A 433 8.95 12.38 -13.06
CA GLY A 433 8.41 11.02 -13.15
C GLY A 433 9.20 10.04 -12.27
N CYS A 434 9.57 10.45 -11.07
CA CYS A 434 10.21 9.62 -10.04
C CYS A 434 9.15 9.18 -9.04
N GLU A 435 8.94 7.88 -8.91
CA GLU A 435 8.02 7.31 -7.92
C GLU A 435 8.60 7.47 -6.51
N PRO A 436 7.88 8.10 -5.54
CA PRO A 436 8.44 8.36 -4.21
C PRO A 436 8.38 7.15 -3.27
N ALA A 437 7.63 6.09 -3.58
CA ALA A 437 7.51 4.89 -2.74
C ALA A 437 8.87 4.20 -2.47
N PRO A 438 9.77 4.02 -3.46
CA PRO A 438 11.10 3.48 -3.23
C PRO A 438 11.96 4.31 -2.27
N LEU A 439 11.80 5.65 -2.27
CA LEU A 439 12.49 6.52 -1.32
C LEU A 439 12.10 6.20 0.13
N LEU A 440 10.79 6.08 0.41
CA LEU A 440 10.32 5.74 1.75
C LEU A 440 10.81 4.36 2.22
N LEU A 441 10.80 3.38 1.32
CA LEU A 441 11.33 2.05 1.64
C LEU A 441 12.82 2.11 1.95
N GLY A 442 13.61 2.84 1.15
CA GLY A 442 15.03 3.08 1.41
C GLY A 442 15.26 3.78 2.75
N PHE A 443 14.46 4.78 3.06
CA PHE A 443 14.53 5.53 4.32
C PHE A 443 14.28 4.65 5.55
N ILE A 444 13.27 3.80 5.51
CA ILE A 444 12.92 2.92 6.65
C ILE A 444 13.86 1.73 6.75
N LEU A 445 14.15 1.06 5.64
CA LEU A 445 14.96 -0.14 5.65
C LEU A 445 16.47 0.15 5.79
N GLY A 446 16.92 1.37 5.45
CA GLY A 446 18.32 1.76 5.51
C GLY A 446 18.95 1.59 6.90
N PRO A 447 18.45 2.27 7.92
CA PRO A 447 18.95 2.13 9.29
C PRO A 447 18.87 0.69 9.81
N MET A 448 17.77 -0.01 9.54
CA MET A 448 17.59 -1.42 9.93
C MET A 448 18.61 -2.34 9.24
N MET A 449 18.87 -2.10 7.95
CA MET A 449 19.84 -2.86 7.16
C MET A 449 21.27 -2.63 7.68
N GLU A 450 21.64 -1.39 7.97
CA GLU A 450 22.94 -1.06 8.55
C GLU A 450 23.12 -1.71 9.92
N GLU A 451 22.14 -1.61 10.81
CA GLU A 451 22.19 -2.21 12.13
C GLU A 451 22.39 -3.72 12.06
N ASN A 452 21.62 -4.41 11.21
CA ASN A 452 21.74 -5.85 11.03
C ASN A 452 23.07 -6.26 10.37
N LEU A 453 23.56 -5.47 9.39
CA LEU A 453 24.89 -5.68 8.80
C LEU A 453 25.99 -5.63 9.88
N ARG A 454 25.98 -4.58 10.68
CA ARG A 454 26.98 -4.38 11.75
C ARG A 454 26.89 -5.48 12.81
N ARG A 455 25.69 -5.84 13.26
CA ARG A 455 25.47 -6.94 14.20
C ARG A 455 25.95 -8.28 13.64
N ALA A 456 25.67 -8.58 12.36
CA ALA A 456 26.14 -9.80 11.72
C ALA A 456 27.66 -9.86 11.67
N LEU A 457 28.33 -8.75 11.30
CA LEU A 457 29.78 -8.67 11.27
C LEU A 457 30.41 -8.74 12.66
N LEU A 458 29.80 -8.13 13.67
CA LEU A 458 30.26 -8.26 15.05
C LEU A 458 30.21 -9.71 15.54
N LEU A 459 29.11 -10.42 15.28
CA LEU A 459 28.95 -11.83 15.65
C LEU A 459 29.90 -12.75 14.90
N SER A 460 30.19 -12.45 13.65
CA SER A 460 31.14 -13.21 12.81
C SER A 460 32.59 -12.76 12.94
N ARG A 461 32.89 -11.83 13.88
CA ARG A 461 34.24 -11.24 14.08
C ARG A 461 34.84 -10.61 12.80
N GLY A 462 33.99 -9.98 12.00
CA GLY A 462 34.38 -9.32 10.74
C GLY A 462 34.40 -10.24 9.52
N ASP A 463 33.96 -11.49 9.64
CA ASP A 463 33.90 -12.42 8.52
C ASP A 463 32.68 -12.18 7.64
N TRP A 464 32.90 -11.66 6.43
CA TRP A 464 31.87 -11.40 5.41
C TRP A 464 31.30 -12.69 4.80
N THR A 465 31.99 -13.82 4.93
CA THR A 465 31.49 -15.09 4.39
C THR A 465 30.23 -15.56 5.12
N THR A 466 29.94 -14.98 6.30
CA THR A 466 28.73 -15.29 7.09
C THR A 466 27.45 -15.15 6.29
N PHE A 467 27.39 -14.20 5.35
CA PHE A 467 26.21 -14.00 4.51
C PHE A 467 25.99 -15.10 3.46
N MET A 468 27.07 -15.82 3.09
CA MET A 468 27.03 -16.93 2.14
C MET A 468 27.04 -18.30 2.80
N THR A 469 27.60 -18.41 3.99
CA THR A 469 27.68 -19.69 4.72
C THR A 469 26.41 -20.03 5.47
N ARG A 470 25.60 -19.04 5.81
CA ARG A 470 24.28 -19.23 6.44
C ARG A 470 23.23 -19.50 5.36
N PRO A 471 22.59 -20.69 5.34
CA PRO A 471 21.75 -21.12 4.21
C PRO A 471 20.58 -20.18 3.89
N LEU A 472 19.89 -19.65 4.91
CA LEU A 472 18.77 -18.73 4.71
C LEU A 472 19.26 -17.40 4.14
N SER A 473 20.35 -16.84 4.69
CA SER A 473 20.95 -15.60 4.20
C SER A 473 21.42 -15.74 2.74
N ALA A 474 22.15 -16.80 2.43
CA ALA A 474 22.61 -17.10 1.07
C ALA A 474 21.44 -17.27 0.10
N GLY A 475 20.41 -18.00 0.49
CA GLY A 475 19.21 -18.19 -0.31
C GLY A 475 18.50 -16.86 -0.66
N LEU A 476 18.38 -15.95 0.31
CA LEU A 476 17.79 -14.61 0.12
C LEU A 476 18.62 -13.75 -0.82
N LEU A 477 19.96 -13.76 -0.70
CA LEU A 477 20.86 -13.01 -1.58
C LEU A 477 20.87 -13.59 -3.01
N ILE A 478 20.83 -14.91 -3.15
CA ILE A 478 20.68 -15.56 -4.46
C ILE A 478 19.34 -15.18 -5.11
N ALA A 479 18.24 -15.20 -4.35
CA ALA A 479 16.95 -14.75 -4.84
C ALA A 479 17.00 -13.28 -5.30
N ALA A 480 17.66 -12.39 -4.55
CA ALA A 480 17.86 -11.01 -4.90
C ALA A 480 18.66 -10.84 -6.21
N ALA A 481 19.75 -11.60 -6.37
CA ALA A 481 20.56 -11.60 -7.58
C ALA A 481 19.77 -12.09 -8.81
N LEU A 482 19.00 -13.18 -8.64
CA LEU A 482 18.13 -13.70 -9.71
C LEU A 482 17.05 -12.70 -10.11
N MET A 483 16.47 -11.96 -9.17
CA MET A 483 15.49 -10.91 -9.49
C MET A 483 16.10 -9.81 -10.37
N ILE A 484 17.33 -9.37 -10.07
CA ILE A 484 18.05 -8.38 -10.88
C ILE A 484 18.32 -8.95 -12.28
N GLU A 485 18.82 -10.17 -12.37
CA GLU A 485 19.13 -10.84 -13.64
C GLU A 485 17.89 -10.95 -14.52
N ILE A 486 16.78 -11.42 -13.96
CA ILE A 486 15.50 -11.53 -14.68
C ILE A 486 15.06 -10.19 -15.26
N VAL A 487 15.13 -9.11 -14.50
CA VAL A 487 14.70 -7.78 -14.96
C VAL A 487 15.62 -7.18 -16.00
N MET A 488 16.90 -7.54 -15.96
CA MET A 488 17.88 -7.12 -16.96
C MET A 488 17.74 -7.85 -18.31
N LEU A 489 16.98 -8.95 -18.38
CA LEU A 489 16.74 -9.66 -19.64
C LEU A 489 16.04 -8.75 -20.65
N PRO A 490 16.54 -8.63 -21.91
CA PRO A 490 15.99 -7.72 -22.92
C PRO A 490 14.51 -7.94 -23.22
N SER A 491 14.06 -9.21 -23.20
CA SER A 491 12.66 -9.58 -23.41
C SER A 491 11.70 -9.09 -22.29
N ILE A 492 12.18 -9.03 -21.06
CA ILE A 492 11.41 -8.57 -19.91
C ILE A 492 11.47 -7.06 -19.81
N LYS A 493 12.62 -6.47 -20.08
CA LYS A 493 12.80 -5.01 -20.15
C LYS A 493 11.84 -4.39 -21.17
N ALA A 494 11.78 -4.93 -22.39
CA ALA A 494 10.88 -4.44 -23.43
C ALA A 494 9.40 -4.60 -23.04
N LYS A 495 9.00 -5.73 -22.42
CA LYS A 495 7.62 -5.94 -21.95
C LYS A 495 7.25 -5.01 -20.79
N ARG A 496 8.20 -4.70 -19.91
CA ARG A 496 8.02 -3.77 -18.81
C ARG A 496 7.84 -2.34 -19.33
N GLU A 497 8.67 -1.90 -20.27
CA GLU A 497 8.53 -0.60 -20.91
C GLU A 497 7.17 -0.43 -21.59
N VAL A 498 6.63 -1.46 -22.21
CA VAL A 498 5.27 -1.45 -22.80
C VAL A 498 4.18 -1.48 -21.73
N ALA A 499 4.36 -2.23 -20.64
CA ALA A 499 3.36 -2.36 -19.58
C ALA A 499 3.21 -1.09 -18.73
N PHE A 500 4.29 -0.29 -18.64
CA PHE A 500 4.32 0.96 -17.86
C PHE A 500 4.44 2.22 -18.74
N GLN A 501 4.32 2.11 -20.07
CA GLN A 501 4.07 3.27 -20.90
C GLN A 501 2.63 3.71 -20.66
N GLU A 502 2.46 4.83 -19.97
CA GLU A 502 1.20 5.58 -20.01
C GLU A 502 0.98 5.97 -21.46
N GLU A 503 -0.11 5.51 -22.05
CA GLU A 503 -0.57 6.11 -23.32
C GLU A 503 -0.83 7.61 -23.04
N PRO A 504 -0.34 8.49 -23.90
CA PRO A 504 -0.41 9.95 -23.71
C PRO A 504 -1.85 10.48 -23.63
#